data_faa875ca7a4c430d48f96b075addc7b3
#
_entry.id   faa875ca7a4c430d48f96b075addc7b3
#
_cell.length_a   1.000
_cell.length_b   1.000
_cell.length_c   1.000
_cell.angle_alpha   90.00
_cell.angle_beta   90.00
_cell.angle_gamma   90.00
#
_symmetry.space_group_name_H-M   'P 1'
#
loop_
_entity.id
_entity.type
_entity.pdbx_description
1 polymer ?
#
loop_
_entity_poly.entity_id
_entity_poly.type
_entity_poly.pdbx_seq_one_letter_code
_entity_poly.pdbx_strand_id
1 'polypeptide(L)'
;LVESFRQFEDYPHEFIVVDNASPNGDGERLERALGDTTRVIRSDKNLGFAGANNLGYRAAKGDYILYINNDIIITCPVLKVLVERLRSDSRIGAVSPKIKYEYQRDTIQYAGYKSANPIRASYQLVAGYQLDCADFDQPKRTDAIHGACVMTTRKVIKEAGPMTEAYFLFYEELDWSLQLHRHGYETWYEPAATVFHKESMTIKRGSPQRLYYLTRSRILFVRRNRKGLFFLLSIMYQLTIVIPKNIFYHLLRREWVSLSAFIKGSFHGLTDNIQY
;
A
#
# COMPACT_ATOMS: atom_id res chain seq x y z
N LEU A 1 8.54 -15.05 1.59
CA LEU A 1 7.36 -15.00 0.74
C LEU A 1 7.30 -16.20 -0.23
N VAL A 2 8.17 -16.31 -1.22
CA VAL A 2 8.10 -17.35 -2.25
C VAL A 2 8.11 -18.76 -1.65
N GLU A 3 8.94 -19.01 -0.65
CA GLU A 3 8.97 -20.30 0.06
C GLU A 3 7.64 -20.62 0.74
N SER A 4 7.02 -19.63 1.41
CA SER A 4 5.72 -19.86 2.07
C SER A 4 4.61 -20.12 1.05
N PHE A 5 4.63 -19.47 -0.11
CA PHE A 5 3.69 -19.78 -1.19
C PHE A 5 3.92 -21.18 -1.75
N ARG A 6 5.17 -21.58 -2.04
CA ARG A 6 5.48 -22.95 -2.49
C ARG A 6 5.02 -24.02 -1.51
N GLN A 7 5.01 -23.71 -0.22
CA GLN A 7 4.63 -24.64 0.84
C GLN A 7 3.11 -24.72 1.05
N PHE A 8 2.41 -23.61 0.95
CA PHE A 8 1.01 -23.51 1.41
C PHE A 8 -0.01 -23.22 0.32
N GLU A 9 0.40 -22.73 -0.87
CA GLU A 9 -0.53 -22.34 -1.93
C GLU A 9 -0.56 -23.40 -3.05
N ASP A 10 -1.76 -23.90 -3.35
CA ASP A 10 -2.01 -24.91 -4.39
C ASP A 10 -2.80 -24.36 -5.59
N TYR A 11 -3.34 -23.14 -5.47
CA TYR A 11 -4.06 -22.51 -6.57
C TYR A 11 -3.10 -22.11 -7.70
N PRO A 12 -3.43 -22.42 -8.98
CA PRO A 12 -2.54 -22.10 -10.10
C PRO A 12 -2.17 -20.63 -10.17
N HIS A 13 -0.87 -20.34 -10.16
CA HIS A 13 -0.36 -18.96 -10.19
C HIS A 13 1.01 -18.86 -10.87
N GLU A 14 1.37 -17.67 -11.30
CA GLU A 14 2.72 -17.29 -11.70
C GLU A 14 3.33 -16.33 -10.67
N PHE A 15 4.63 -16.45 -10.43
CA PHE A 15 5.37 -15.48 -9.62
C PHE A 15 6.15 -14.52 -10.51
N ILE A 16 5.93 -13.21 -10.28
CA ILE A 16 6.73 -12.14 -10.88
C ILE A 16 7.35 -11.33 -9.74
N VAL A 17 8.65 -11.38 -9.65
CA VAL A 17 9.42 -10.60 -8.68
C VAL A 17 10.04 -9.41 -9.40
N VAL A 18 9.81 -8.21 -8.89
CA VAL A 18 10.42 -6.99 -9.43
C VAL A 18 11.56 -6.56 -8.52
N ASP A 19 12.78 -6.65 -9.01
CA ASP A 19 13.93 -6.00 -8.38
C ASP A 19 13.95 -4.52 -8.77
N ASN A 20 13.61 -3.68 -7.82
CA ASN A 20 13.42 -2.24 -7.98
C ASN A 20 14.73 -1.47 -7.79
N ALA A 21 15.77 -1.86 -8.51
CA ALA A 21 17.15 -1.33 -8.40
C ALA A 21 17.75 -1.56 -7.02
N SER A 22 17.68 -2.79 -6.50
CA SER A 22 18.33 -3.16 -5.24
C SER A 22 19.86 -3.04 -5.36
N PRO A 23 20.54 -2.53 -4.32
CA PRO A 23 21.99 -2.46 -4.34
C PRO A 23 22.63 -3.85 -4.28
N ASN A 24 23.94 -3.92 -4.58
CA ASN A 24 24.79 -5.10 -4.35
C ASN A 24 24.45 -6.36 -5.16
N GLY A 25 23.81 -6.24 -6.32
CA GLY A 25 23.51 -7.41 -7.17
C GLY A 25 22.46 -8.34 -6.60
N ASP A 26 21.56 -7.84 -5.76
CA ASP A 26 20.50 -8.64 -5.15
C ASP A 26 19.54 -9.24 -6.20
N GLY A 27 19.29 -8.52 -7.33
CA GLY A 27 18.49 -9.04 -8.44
C GLY A 27 19.06 -10.32 -9.04
N GLU A 28 20.37 -10.40 -9.27
CA GLU A 28 21.05 -11.62 -9.79
C GLU A 28 21.03 -12.77 -8.78
N ARG A 29 21.14 -12.45 -7.49
CA ARG A 29 20.99 -13.44 -6.42
C ARG A 29 19.59 -14.02 -6.38
N LEU A 30 18.57 -13.15 -6.55
CA LEU A 30 17.16 -13.57 -6.61
C LEU A 30 16.90 -14.48 -7.82
N GLU A 31 17.36 -14.13 -9.02
CA GLU A 31 17.24 -14.98 -10.20
C GLU A 31 17.80 -16.37 -9.96
N ARG A 32 19.03 -16.46 -9.42
CA ARG A 32 19.67 -17.73 -9.11
C ARG A 32 18.95 -18.53 -8.01
N ALA A 33 18.44 -17.85 -7.00
CA ALA A 33 17.78 -18.50 -5.86
C ALA A 33 16.36 -19.00 -6.19
N LEU A 34 15.64 -18.30 -7.07
CA LEU A 34 14.25 -18.59 -7.37
C LEU A 34 14.08 -19.56 -8.54
N GLY A 35 15.11 -19.67 -9.42
CA GLY A 35 15.11 -20.58 -10.58
C GLY A 35 14.04 -20.23 -11.62
N ASP A 36 13.85 -21.11 -12.59
CA ASP A 36 13.02 -20.88 -13.78
C ASP A 36 11.50 -20.79 -13.49
N THR A 37 11.07 -21.17 -12.30
CA THR A 37 9.66 -21.13 -11.90
C THR A 37 9.18 -19.73 -11.50
N THR A 38 10.10 -18.77 -11.41
CA THR A 38 9.80 -17.39 -10.98
C THR A 38 10.43 -16.41 -11.96
N ARG A 39 9.61 -15.55 -12.54
CA ARG A 39 10.11 -14.49 -13.42
C ARG A 39 10.61 -13.30 -12.61
N VAL A 40 11.90 -13.03 -12.68
CA VAL A 40 12.50 -11.81 -12.09
C VAL A 40 12.62 -10.72 -13.15
N ILE A 41 12.17 -9.51 -12.82
CA ILE A 41 12.27 -8.32 -13.66
C ILE A 41 13.14 -7.31 -12.93
N ARG A 42 14.20 -6.85 -13.57
CA ARG A 42 15.11 -5.86 -12.98
C ARG A 42 14.84 -4.48 -13.56
N SER A 43 14.72 -3.50 -12.68
CA SER A 43 14.63 -2.10 -13.05
C SER A 43 15.99 -1.42 -12.89
N ASP A 44 16.36 -0.55 -13.84
CA ASP A 44 17.61 0.23 -13.77
C ASP A 44 17.57 1.34 -12.72
N LYS A 45 16.37 1.69 -12.23
CA LYS A 45 16.18 2.73 -11.23
C LYS A 45 15.05 2.36 -10.26
N ASN A 46 15.12 2.90 -9.05
CA ASN A 46 14.04 2.74 -8.07
C ASN A 46 12.80 3.54 -8.51
N LEU A 47 11.75 2.81 -8.88
CA LEU A 47 10.48 3.34 -9.38
C LEU A 47 9.49 3.69 -8.25
N GLY A 48 9.88 3.48 -7.00
CA GLY A 48 8.94 3.53 -5.87
C GLY A 48 7.99 2.33 -5.83
N PHE A 49 7.03 2.37 -4.92
CA PHE A 49 6.12 1.24 -4.69
C PHE A 49 5.18 1.00 -5.88
N ALA A 50 4.45 2.02 -6.31
CA ALA A 50 3.50 1.89 -7.41
C ALA A 50 4.19 1.53 -8.74
N GLY A 51 5.33 2.16 -9.04
CA GLY A 51 6.06 1.91 -10.28
C GLY A 51 6.56 0.48 -10.40
N ALA A 52 7.09 -0.10 -9.31
CA ALA A 52 7.51 -1.50 -9.29
C ALA A 52 6.33 -2.46 -9.47
N ASN A 53 5.22 -2.23 -8.77
CA ASN A 53 4.01 -3.02 -8.91
C ASN A 53 3.42 -2.93 -10.33
N ASN A 54 3.39 -1.74 -10.92
CA ASN A 54 2.93 -1.54 -12.31
C ASN A 54 3.85 -2.23 -13.33
N LEU A 55 5.16 -2.26 -13.08
CA LEU A 55 6.11 -2.99 -13.92
C LEU A 55 5.82 -4.50 -13.87
N GLY A 56 5.60 -5.06 -12.69
CA GLY A 56 5.18 -6.44 -12.51
C GLY A 56 3.86 -6.75 -13.21
N TYR A 57 2.85 -5.90 -13.03
CA TYR A 57 1.56 -6.05 -13.70
C TYR A 57 1.65 -6.09 -15.23
N ARG A 58 2.47 -5.24 -15.83
CA ARG A 58 2.67 -5.25 -17.30
C ARG A 58 3.21 -6.57 -17.82
N ALA A 59 3.96 -7.29 -17.02
CA ALA A 59 4.55 -8.59 -17.37
C ALA A 59 3.64 -9.79 -17.03
N ALA A 60 2.66 -9.59 -16.16
CA ALA A 60 1.74 -10.63 -15.71
C ALA A 60 0.81 -11.08 -16.84
N LYS A 61 0.44 -12.36 -16.85
CA LYS A 61 -0.47 -13.00 -17.81
C LYS A 61 -1.83 -13.33 -17.20
N GLY A 62 -1.88 -13.54 -15.88
CA GLY A 62 -3.08 -13.93 -15.16
C GLY A 62 -4.20 -12.89 -15.22
N ASP A 63 -5.46 -13.33 -15.07
CA ASP A 63 -6.64 -12.46 -15.00
C ASP A 63 -6.80 -11.81 -13.61
N TYR A 64 -6.34 -12.50 -12.56
CA TYR A 64 -6.29 -11.99 -11.19
C TYR A 64 -4.88 -11.56 -10.89
N ILE A 65 -4.72 -10.36 -10.35
CA ILE A 65 -3.43 -9.75 -10.03
C ILE A 65 -3.35 -9.57 -8.52
N LEU A 66 -2.41 -10.27 -7.88
CA LEU A 66 -2.08 -10.09 -6.48
C LEU A 66 -0.84 -9.22 -6.35
N TYR A 67 -0.99 -8.02 -5.85
CA TYR A 67 0.14 -7.21 -5.38
C TYR A 67 0.46 -7.62 -3.95
N ILE A 68 1.69 -8.03 -3.71
CA ILE A 68 2.10 -8.55 -2.41
C ILE A 68 3.54 -8.15 -2.09
N ASN A 69 3.76 -7.68 -0.87
CA ASN A 69 5.09 -7.32 -0.40
C ASN A 69 5.97 -8.55 -0.16
N ASN A 70 7.27 -8.39 -0.37
CA ASN A 70 8.25 -9.45 -0.17
C ASN A 70 8.43 -9.89 1.29
N ASP A 71 7.96 -9.11 2.25
CA ASP A 71 7.98 -9.36 3.69
C ASP A 71 6.67 -9.92 4.26
N ILE A 72 5.78 -10.41 3.37
CA ILE A 72 4.60 -11.19 3.72
C ILE A 72 4.94 -12.68 3.83
N ILE A 73 4.28 -13.35 4.77
CA ILE A 73 4.29 -14.81 4.96
C ILE A 73 2.85 -15.29 4.96
N ILE A 74 2.57 -16.37 4.23
CA ILE A 74 1.32 -17.12 4.34
C ILE A 74 1.55 -18.42 5.12
N THR A 75 0.52 -18.93 5.79
CA THR A 75 0.52 -20.20 6.54
C THR A 75 -0.62 -21.12 6.13
N CYS A 76 -1.43 -20.68 5.17
CA CYS A 76 -2.52 -21.43 4.55
C CYS A 76 -2.78 -20.86 3.14
N PRO A 77 -3.53 -21.58 2.28
CA PRO A 77 -3.94 -21.08 0.97
C PRO A 77 -4.74 -19.77 1.09
N VAL A 78 -4.44 -18.79 0.25
CA VAL A 78 -5.12 -17.48 0.27
C VAL A 78 -5.68 -17.08 -1.10
N LEU A 79 -5.09 -17.58 -2.21
CA LEU A 79 -5.47 -17.12 -3.55
C LEU A 79 -6.91 -17.48 -3.91
N LYS A 80 -7.32 -18.73 -3.65
CA LYS A 80 -8.68 -19.20 -3.95
C LYS A 80 -9.73 -18.34 -3.24
N VAL A 81 -9.53 -18.06 -1.96
CA VAL A 81 -10.44 -17.25 -1.14
C VAL A 81 -10.60 -15.84 -1.71
N LEU A 82 -9.47 -15.20 -2.06
CA LEU A 82 -9.50 -13.84 -2.64
C LEU A 82 -10.15 -13.82 -4.03
N VAL A 83 -9.90 -14.85 -4.86
CA VAL A 83 -10.55 -14.99 -6.17
C VAL A 83 -12.07 -15.19 -6.02
N GLU A 84 -12.51 -16.04 -5.11
CA GLU A 84 -13.93 -16.26 -4.84
C GLU A 84 -14.62 -14.99 -4.35
N ARG A 85 -13.96 -14.18 -3.51
CA ARG A 85 -14.47 -12.88 -3.11
C ARG A 85 -14.66 -11.94 -4.31
N LEU A 86 -13.66 -11.82 -5.19
CA LEU A 86 -13.76 -10.99 -6.39
C LEU A 86 -14.85 -11.48 -7.37
N ARG A 87 -15.12 -12.78 -7.41
CA ARG A 87 -16.18 -13.38 -8.26
C ARG A 87 -17.57 -13.21 -7.67
N SER A 88 -17.71 -13.03 -6.37
CA SER A 88 -19.01 -13.00 -5.69
C SER A 88 -19.87 -11.79 -6.08
N ASP A 89 -19.26 -10.68 -6.50
CA ASP A 89 -19.96 -9.49 -6.99
C ASP A 89 -19.05 -8.72 -7.97
N SER A 90 -19.56 -8.43 -9.15
CA SER A 90 -18.81 -7.71 -10.20
C SER A 90 -18.44 -6.26 -9.82
N ARG A 91 -19.05 -5.71 -8.80
CA ARG A 91 -18.69 -4.38 -8.24
C ARG A 91 -17.43 -4.43 -7.38
N ILE A 92 -16.99 -5.60 -6.92
CA ILE A 92 -15.78 -5.71 -6.14
C ILE A 92 -14.58 -5.51 -7.05
N GLY A 93 -13.90 -4.37 -6.91
CA GLY A 93 -12.72 -4.03 -7.71
C GLY A 93 -11.41 -4.51 -7.10
N ALA A 94 -11.33 -4.53 -5.78
CA ALA A 94 -10.13 -5.00 -5.09
C ALA A 94 -10.47 -5.58 -3.70
N VAL A 95 -9.68 -6.56 -3.27
CA VAL A 95 -9.83 -7.23 -1.98
C VAL A 95 -8.47 -7.35 -1.28
N SER A 96 -8.43 -7.00 0.00
CA SER A 96 -7.27 -7.26 0.87
C SER A 96 -7.62 -8.30 1.92
N PRO A 97 -6.71 -9.23 2.23
CA PRO A 97 -6.90 -10.21 3.29
C PRO A 97 -6.83 -9.56 4.68
N LYS A 98 -7.12 -10.33 5.73
CA LYS A 98 -6.70 -9.99 7.10
C LYS A 98 -5.17 -9.97 7.15
N ILE A 99 -4.58 -8.87 7.65
CA ILE A 99 -3.14 -8.77 7.81
C ILE A 99 -2.82 -8.69 9.30
N LYS A 100 -1.96 -9.59 9.76
CA LYS A 100 -1.48 -9.67 11.14
C LYS A 100 0.01 -9.35 11.18
N TYR A 101 0.51 -8.89 12.33
CA TYR A 101 1.95 -8.72 12.52
C TYR A 101 2.63 -10.08 12.65
N GLU A 102 3.75 -10.28 11.95
CA GLU A 102 4.51 -11.53 12.02
C GLU A 102 5.16 -11.72 13.40
N TYR A 103 5.68 -10.66 13.99
CA TYR A 103 6.32 -10.66 15.31
C TYR A 103 5.32 -10.76 16.48
N GLN A 104 4.03 -10.56 16.22
CA GLN A 104 2.94 -10.65 17.20
C GLN A 104 1.68 -11.18 16.50
N ARG A 105 1.66 -12.49 16.24
CA ARG A 105 0.69 -13.16 15.36
C ARG A 105 -0.76 -13.08 15.80
N ASP A 106 -1.03 -12.73 17.04
CA ASP A 106 -2.40 -12.51 17.55
C ASP A 106 -2.86 -11.06 17.38
N THR A 107 -2.01 -10.18 16.84
CA THR A 107 -2.29 -8.75 16.71
C THR A 107 -2.57 -8.39 15.25
N ILE A 108 -3.70 -7.72 15.04
CA ILE A 108 -4.12 -7.24 13.73
C ILE A 108 -3.31 -6.01 13.33
N GLN A 109 -2.80 -6.01 12.10
CA GLN A 109 -2.30 -4.85 11.42
C GLN A 109 -3.41 -4.17 10.60
N TYR A 110 -4.25 -4.97 9.89
CA TYR A 110 -5.30 -4.47 9.02
C TYR A 110 -6.51 -5.40 9.03
N ALA A 111 -7.67 -4.81 9.32
CA ALA A 111 -9.00 -5.41 9.17
C ALA A 111 -9.95 -4.43 8.45
N GLY A 112 -9.42 -3.67 7.50
CA GLY A 112 -10.11 -2.61 6.75
C GLY A 112 -9.67 -1.21 7.16
N TYR A 113 -10.08 -0.23 6.33
CA TYR A 113 -9.98 1.19 6.63
C TYR A 113 -11.36 1.82 6.73
N LYS A 114 -11.54 2.77 7.62
CA LYS A 114 -12.66 3.72 7.63
C LYS A 114 -12.25 5.03 7.00
N SER A 115 -13.18 5.62 6.27
CA SER A 115 -12.99 6.89 5.63
C SER A 115 -12.52 7.94 6.62
N ALA A 116 -11.55 8.67 6.17
CA ALA A 116 -10.93 9.74 6.91
C ALA A 116 -11.81 10.97 6.94
N ASN A 117 -11.52 11.79 7.91
CA ASN A 117 -11.94 13.19 7.88
C ASN A 117 -11.44 13.82 6.55
N PRO A 118 -12.34 14.36 5.72
CA PRO A 118 -11.97 14.86 4.39
C PRO A 118 -10.95 16.00 4.42
N ILE A 119 -10.89 16.76 5.53
CA ILE A 119 -9.93 17.87 5.73
C ILE A 119 -8.55 17.33 6.11
N ARG A 120 -8.50 16.32 7.00
CA ARG A 120 -7.21 15.78 7.48
C ARG A 120 -6.52 14.87 6.49
N ALA A 121 -7.22 14.38 5.46
CA ALA A 121 -6.73 13.40 4.49
C ALA A 121 -6.05 12.20 5.17
N SER A 122 -6.68 11.69 6.25
CA SER A 122 -6.19 10.55 7.02
C SER A 122 -7.19 9.41 6.95
N TYR A 123 -6.74 8.18 6.88
CA TYR A 123 -7.57 6.97 6.99
C TYR A 123 -7.32 6.34 8.37
N GLN A 124 -8.38 5.82 8.95
CA GLN A 124 -8.31 5.11 10.21
C GLN A 124 -8.27 3.61 9.96
N LEU A 125 -7.21 2.95 10.40
CA LEU A 125 -7.14 1.50 10.43
C LEU A 125 -8.21 0.94 11.37
N VAL A 126 -8.97 -0.03 10.90
CA VAL A 126 -9.85 -0.83 11.74
C VAL A 126 -8.98 -1.87 12.44
N ALA A 127 -9.11 -1.96 13.75
CA ALA A 127 -8.40 -2.92 14.61
C ALA A 127 -6.86 -2.83 14.60
N GLY A 128 -6.27 -1.78 14.03
CA GLY A 128 -4.81 -1.64 14.07
C GLY A 128 -4.27 -1.74 15.50
N TYR A 129 -3.30 -2.66 15.74
CA TYR A 129 -2.73 -2.98 17.05
C TYR A 129 -3.67 -3.62 18.07
N GLN A 130 -4.84 -4.10 17.67
CA GLN A 130 -5.74 -4.85 18.54
C GLN A 130 -5.50 -6.36 18.42
N LEU A 131 -5.83 -7.09 19.46
CA LEU A 131 -5.84 -8.56 19.41
C LEU A 131 -6.92 -9.03 18.44
N ASP A 132 -6.62 -10.08 17.69
CA ASP A 132 -7.55 -10.72 16.78
C ASP A 132 -8.70 -11.37 17.56
N CYS A 133 -9.91 -11.16 17.09
CA CYS A 133 -11.12 -11.74 17.69
C CYS A 133 -12.22 -11.89 16.64
N ALA A 134 -13.30 -12.58 17.00
CA ALA A 134 -14.43 -12.89 16.12
C ALA A 134 -15.08 -11.66 15.45
N ASP A 135 -15.00 -10.48 16.06
CA ASP A 135 -15.53 -9.23 15.47
C ASP A 135 -14.85 -8.85 14.15
N PHE A 136 -13.65 -9.41 13.91
CA PHE A 136 -12.87 -9.16 12.68
C PHE A 136 -12.92 -10.33 11.68
N ASP A 137 -13.78 -11.34 11.91
CA ASP A 137 -13.91 -12.53 11.05
C ASP A 137 -15.03 -12.42 10.02
N GLN A 138 -15.65 -11.25 9.89
CA GLN A 138 -16.67 -11.03 8.87
C GLN A 138 -16.11 -10.24 7.68
N PRO A 139 -16.31 -10.75 6.45
CA PRO A 139 -15.95 -9.99 5.24
C PRO A 139 -16.81 -8.73 5.17
N LYS A 140 -16.19 -7.63 4.76
CA LYS A 140 -16.90 -6.34 4.71
C LYS A 140 -16.29 -5.40 3.68
N ARG A 141 -17.13 -4.48 3.22
CA ARG A 141 -16.68 -3.33 2.46
C ARG A 141 -15.75 -2.45 3.30
N THR A 142 -14.73 -1.90 2.70
CA THR A 142 -13.75 -1.02 3.32
C THR A 142 -13.53 0.21 2.44
N ASP A 143 -13.12 1.33 3.05
CA ASP A 143 -12.89 2.57 2.29
C ASP A 143 -11.52 2.62 1.59
N ALA A 144 -10.63 1.70 1.92
CA ALA A 144 -9.37 1.50 1.19
C ALA A 144 -8.82 0.09 1.42
N ILE A 145 -8.03 -0.38 0.44
CA ILE A 145 -7.22 -1.60 0.52
C ILE A 145 -5.90 -1.34 1.24
N HIS A 146 -5.19 -2.41 1.58
CA HIS A 146 -3.85 -2.30 2.18
C HIS A 146 -2.77 -2.68 1.17
N GLY A 147 -1.79 -1.80 0.96
CA GLY A 147 -0.74 -1.98 -0.05
C GLY A 147 0.15 -3.23 0.15
N ALA A 148 0.25 -3.77 1.37
CA ALA A 148 1.08 -4.94 1.61
C ALA A 148 0.54 -6.24 0.97
N CYS A 149 -0.79 -6.35 0.81
CA CYS A 149 -1.41 -7.49 0.12
C CYS A 149 -2.80 -7.09 -0.39
N VAL A 150 -2.97 -7.11 -1.71
CA VAL A 150 -4.25 -6.77 -2.36
C VAL A 150 -4.39 -7.52 -3.68
N MET A 151 -5.55 -8.13 -3.89
CA MET A 151 -5.91 -8.75 -5.16
C MET A 151 -6.95 -7.91 -5.90
N THR A 152 -6.80 -7.84 -7.20
CA THR A 152 -7.73 -7.21 -8.15
C THR A 152 -7.80 -8.02 -9.44
N THR A 153 -8.56 -7.57 -10.41
CA THR A 153 -8.60 -8.20 -11.74
C THR A 153 -7.92 -7.33 -12.80
N ARG A 154 -7.40 -7.98 -13.84
CA ARG A 154 -6.88 -7.29 -15.03
C ARG A 154 -7.93 -6.37 -15.67
N LYS A 155 -9.20 -6.78 -15.65
CA LYS A 155 -10.33 -5.97 -16.14
C LYS A 155 -10.40 -4.65 -15.35
N VAL A 156 -10.42 -4.71 -14.03
CA VAL A 156 -10.50 -3.53 -13.15
C VAL A 156 -9.34 -2.59 -13.41
N ILE A 157 -8.10 -3.10 -13.54
CA ILE A 157 -6.94 -2.26 -13.82
C ILE A 157 -7.05 -1.59 -15.20
N LYS A 158 -7.59 -2.30 -16.22
CA LYS A 158 -7.80 -1.71 -17.55
C LYS A 158 -8.86 -0.61 -17.55
N GLU A 159 -9.92 -0.76 -16.76
CA GLU A 159 -11.03 0.20 -16.70
C GLU A 159 -10.75 1.38 -15.78
N ALA A 160 -10.23 1.12 -14.59
CA ALA A 160 -9.97 2.17 -13.60
C ALA A 160 -8.54 2.74 -13.64
N GLY A 161 -7.62 2.08 -14.32
CA GLY A 161 -6.21 2.42 -14.36
C GLY A 161 -5.37 1.76 -13.26
N PRO A 162 -4.03 1.68 -13.44
CA PRO A 162 -3.09 1.17 -12.45
C PRO A 162 -2.88 2.14 -11.28
N MET A 163 -2.09 1.75 -10.28
CA MET A 163 -1.68 2.65 -9.21
C MET A 163 -0.89 3.83 -9.76
N THR A 164 -1.18 5.04 -9.28
CA THR A 164 -0.42 6.24 -9.69
C THR A 164 1.01 6.21 -9.15
N GLU A 165 1.97 6.53 -10.00
CA GLU A 165 3.40 6.57 -9.65
C GLU A 165 3.85 7.91 -9.04
N ALA A 166 2.91 8.86 -8.84
CA ALA A 166 3.20 10.19 -8.33
C ALA A 166 3.76 10.22 -6.90
N TYR A 167 3.46 9.21 -6.09
CA TYR A 167 3.81 9.21 -4.66
C TYR A 167 5.24 8.76 -4.36
N PHE A 168 5.80 7.85 -5.07
CA PHE A 168 7.00 7.07 -4.76
C PHE A 168 6.81 6.11 -3.60
N LEU A 169 6.27 6.58 -2.43
CA LEU A 169 5.99 5.75 -1.27
C LEU A 169 4.93 6.40 -0.38
N PHE A 170 4.01 5.57 0.15
CA PHE A 170 2.84 5.89 0.95
C PHE A 170 1.75 6.68 0.20
N TYR A 171 0.50 6.38 0.49
CA TYR A 171 -0.73 6.95 -0.06
C TYR A 171 -1.12 6.42 -1.45
N GLU A 172 -0.27 5.69 -2.15
CA GLU A 172 -0.60 5.11 -3.46
C GLU A 172 -1.81 4.17 -3.39
N GLU A 173 -1.89 3.32 -2.38
CA GLU A 173 -3.00 2.40 -2.15
C GLU A 173 -4.30 3.14 -1.79
N LEU A 174 -4.19 4.24 -1.06
CA LEU A 174 -5.33 5.09 -0.69
C LEU A 174 -5.86 5.87 -1.90
N ASP A 175 -4.96 6.41 -2.72
CA ASP A 175 -5.31 7.09 -3.97
C ASP A 175 -5.97 6.11 -4.94
N TRP A 176 -5.38 4.92 -5.09
CA TRP A 176 -5.92 3.90 -5.97
C TRP A 176 -7.30 3.40 -5.51
N SER A 177 -7.52 3.25 -4.21
CA SER A 177 -8.85 2.94 -3.67
C SER A 177 -9.89 4.00 -4.07
N LEU A 178 -9.56 5.29 -3.97
CA LEU A 178 -10.44 6.36 -4.43
C LEU A 178 -10.65 6.33 -5.95
N GLN A 179 -9.62 5.98 -6.72
CA GLN A 179 -9.71 5.82 -8.18
C GLN A 179 -10.69 4.69 -8.54
N LEU A 180 -10.60 3.54 -7.87
CA LEU A 180 -11.54 2.42 -8.02
C LEU A 180 -12.98 2.85 -7.70
N HIS A 181 -13.19 3.56 -6.58
CA HIS A 181 -14.52 4.04 -6.19
C HIS A 181 -15.10 5.03 -7.20
N ARG A 182 -14.29 5.91 -7.81
CA ARG A 182 -14.74 6.83 -8.87
C ARG A 182 -15.20 6.11 -10.13
N HIS A 183 -14.73 4.88 -10.36
CA HIS A 183 -15.16 4.02 -11.47
C HIS A 183 -16.30 3.05 -11.07
N GLY A 184 -16.91 3.26 -9.89
CA GLY A 184 -18.04 2.47 -9.40
C GLY A 184 -17.67 1.14 -8.76
N TYR A 185 -16.39 0.88 -8.57
CA TYR A 185 -15.91 -0.32 -7.89
C TYR A 185 -15.90 -0.17 -6.37
N GLU A 186 -16.01 -1.30 -5.67
CA GLU A 186 -15.91 -1.40 -4.21
C GLU A 186 -14.57 -2.01 -3.82
N THR A 187 -14.07 -1.65 -2.65
CA THR A 187 -12.92 -2.28 -2.02
C THR A 187 -13.38 -3.09 -0.81
N TRP A 188 -12.83 -4.31 -0.65
CA TRP A 188 -13.28 -5.27 0.34
C TRP A 188 -12.16 -5.81 1.22
N TYR A 189 -12.51 -6.16 2.44
CA TYR A 189 -11.72 -6.91 3.40
C TYR A 189 -12.24 -8.34 3.47
N GLU A 190 -11.33 -9.33 3.35
CA GLU A 190 -11.65 -10.76 3.38
C GLU A 190 -10.84 -11.47 4.46
N PRO A 191 -11.44 -11.74 5.64
CA PRO A 191 -10.72 -12.34 6.75
C PRO A 191 -10.43 -13.83 6.62
N ALA A 192 -11.19 -14.57 5.78
CA ALA A 192 -10.91 -15.98 5.53
C ALA A 192 -9.55 -16.21 4.85
N ALA A 193 -9.02 -15.19 4.18
CA ALA A 193 -7.62 -15.11 3.78
C ALA A 193 -6.85 -14.31 4.85
N THR A 194 -5.87 -14.94 5.51
CA THR A 194 -5.02 -14.28 6.53
C THR A 194 -3.55 -14.39 6.14
N VAL A 195 -2.85 -13.25 6.23
CA VAL A 195 -1.41 -13.17 5.95
C VAL A 195 -0.66 -12.48 7.11
N PHE A 196 0.64 -12.76 7.23
CA PHE A 196 1.51 -12.19 8.26
C PHE A 196 2.53 -11.26 7.62
N HIS A 197 2.69 -10.06 8.16
CA HIS A 197 3.54 -9.00 7.64
C HIS A 197 4.64 -8.65 8.64
N LYS A 198 5.90 -8.75 8.20
CA LYS A 198 7.07 -8.40 9.05
C LYS A 198 7.19 -6.91 9.30
N GLU A 199 6.61 -6.11 8.43
CA GLU A 199 6.55 -4.64 8.43
C GLU A 199 7.89 -3.89 8.64
N SER A 200 8.05 -2.83 7.89
CA SER A 200 9.15 -1.86 8.08
C SER A 200 10.57 -2.41 7.92
N MET A 201 10.76 -3.49 7.18
CA MET A 201 12.10 -4.04 6.89
C MET A 201 12.94 -3.07 6.06
N THR A 202 12.33 -2.29 5.16
CA THR A 202 13.05 -1.36 4.27
C THR A 202 13.17 0.04 4.85
N ILE A 203 12.10 0.59 5.43
CA ILE A 203 12.10 1.95 6.00
C ILE A 203 11.62 1.90 7.45
N LYS A 204 12.57 2.12 8.37
CA LYS A 204 12.32 2.05 9.83
C LYS A 204 11.26 3.06 10.25
N ARG A 205 10.36 2.64 11.18
CA ARG A 205 9.42 3.54 11.86
C ARG A 205 10.19 4.68 12.54
N GLY A 206 9.67 5.90 12.43
CA GLY A 206 10.29 7.09 13.03
C GLY A 206 11.51 7.63 12.29
N SER A 207 11.95 7.00 11.18
CA SER A 207 13.08 7.53 10.41
C SER A 207 12.74 8.86 9.72
N PRO A 208 13.71 9.78 9.55
CA PRO A 208 13.52 11.02 8.80
C PRO A 208 13.03 10.79 7.36
N GLN A 209 13.52 9.71 6.71
CA GLN A 209 13.09 9.34 5.38
C GLN A 209 11.59 8.98 5.33
N ARG A 210 11.10 8.20 6.32
CA ARG A 210 9.67 7.89 6.43
C ARG A 210 8.84 9.16 6.65
N LEU A 211 9.32 10.05 7.50
CA LEU A 211 8.66 11.33 7.79
C LEU A 211 8.56 12.20 6.54
N TYR A 212 9.63 12.27 5.75
CA TYR A 212 9.64 12.98 4.47
C TYR A 212 8.56 12.47 3.52
N TYR A 213 8.55 11.16 3.23
CA TYR A 213 7.58 10.60 2.27
C TYR A 213 6.14 10.67 2.78
N LEU A 214 5.88 10.38 4.05
CA LEU A 214 4.53 10.51 4.62
C LEU A 214 3.99 11.94 4.54
N THR A 215 4.86 12.94 4.81
CA THR A 215 4.47 14.34 4.76
C THR A 215 4.20 14.79 3.33
N ARG A 216 5.14 14.50 2.40
CA ARG A 216 5.01 14.80 0.99
C ARG A 216 3.75 14.17 0.39
N SER A 217 3.60 12.87 0.59
CA SER A 217 2.52 12.08 0.00
C SER A 217 1.14 12.48 0.53
N ARG A 218 1.02 12.85 1.82
CA ARG A 218 -0.23 13.38 2.38
C ARG A 218 -0.67 14.66 1.67
N ILE A 219 0.24 15.61 1.48
CA ILE A 219 -0.08 16.89 0.84
C ILE A 219 -0.41 16.66 -0.64
N LEU A 220 0.36 15.81 -1.31
CA LEU A 220 0.11 15.42 -2.68
C LEU A 220 -1.25 14.74 -2.85
N PHE A 221 -1.64 13.86 -1.91
CA PHE A 221 -2.95 13.22 -1.89
C PHE A 221 -4.09 14.24 -1.78
N VAL A 222 -3.94 15.26 -0.94
CA VAL A 222 -4.91 16.37 -0.86
C VAL A 222 -5.03 17.06 -2.20
N ARG A 223 -3.91 17.42 -2.82
CA ARG A 223 -3.87 18.13 -4.11
C ARG A 223 -4.51 17.32 -5.25
N ARG A 224 -4.33 16.01 -5.25
CA ARG A 224 -4.90 15.12 -6.29
C ARG A 224 -6.38 14.81 -6.06
N ASN A 225 -6.79 14.66 -4.83
CA ASN A 225 -8.05 14.00 -4.49
C ASN A 225 -9.10 14.90 -3.86
N ARG A 226 -8.75 16.14 -3.48
CA ARG A 226 -9.70 17.11 -2.94
C ARG A 226 -9.95 18.23 -3.94
N LYS A 227 -11.19 18.72 -3.99
CA LYS A 227 -11.61 19.83 -4.86
C LYS A 227 -12.43 20.85 -4.08
N GLY A 228 -12.58 22.06 -4.63
CA GLY A 228 -13.42 23.12 -4.06
C GLY A 228 -13.10 23.44 -2.61
N LEU A 229 -14.10 23.60 -1.78
CA LEU A 229 -13.99 23.98 -0.37
C LEU A 229 -13.15 22.98 0.44
N PHE A 230 -13.31 21.68 0.23
CA PHE A 230 -12.52 20.67 0.95
C PHE A 230 -11.03 20.74 0.62
N PHE A 231 -10.67 21.08 -0.61
CA PHE A 231 -9.26 21.33 -0.97
C PHE A 231 -8.73 22.53 -0.19
N LEU A 232 -9.43 23.66 -0.22
CA LEU A 232 -9.03 24.89 0.49
C LEU A 232 -8.87 24.62 1.98
N LEU A 233 -9.87 24.03 2.63
CA LEU A 233 -9.83 23.70 4.06
C LEU A 233 -8.70 22.75 4.41
N SER A 234 -8.44 21.75 3.57
CA SER A 234 -7.34 20.81 3.77
C SER A 234 -5.97 21.48 3.67
N ILE A 235 -5.76 22.33 2.66
CA ILE A 235 -4.50 23.08 2.52
C ILE A 235 -4.33 24.06 3.67
N MET A 236 -5.36 24.82 4.05
CA MET A 236 -5.31 25.69 5.20
C MET A 236 -4.96 24.91 6.48
N TYR A 237 -5.59 23.78 6.72
CA TYR A 237 -5.28 22.93 7.87
C TYR A 237 -3.82 22.48 7.87
N GLN A 238 -3.26 22.09 6.72
CA GLN A 238 -1.83 21.75 6.62
C GLN A 238 -0.94 22.95 6.96
N LEU A 239 -1.21 24.11 6.36
CA LEU A 239 -0.38 25.32 6.51
C LEU A 239 -0.46 25.95 7.92
N THR A 240 -1.66 25.98 8.53
CA THR A 240 -1.88 26.70 9.79
C THR A 240 -1.77 25.82 11.04
N ILE A 241 -2.00 24.51 10.91
CA ILE A 241 -2.02 23.59 12.06
C ILE A 241 -0.89 22.57 11.96
N VAL A 242 -0.86 21.77 10.88
CA VAL A 242 0.03 20.61 10.82
C VAL A 242 1.49 21.03 10.71
N ILE A 243 1.80 21.93 9.77
CA ILE A 243 3.18 22.36 9.53
C ILE A 243 3.75 23.12 10.75
N PRO A 244 3.11 24.17 11.29
CA PRO A 244 3.63 24.86 12.47
C PRO A 244 3.79 23.96 13.69
N LYS A 245 2.79 23.10 13.96
CA LYS A 245 2.86 22.16 15.09
C LYS A 245 4.06 21.20 14.98
N ASN A 246 4.30 20.62 13.81
CA ASN A 246 5.41 19.68 13.65
C ASN A 246 6.77 20.37 13.65
N ILE A 247 6.89 21.56 13.06
CA ILE A 247 8.11 22.37 13.15
C ILE A 247 8.42 22.65 14.62
N PHE A 248 7.45 23.14 15.40
CA PHE A 248 7.63 23.43 16.81
C PHE A 248 7.99 22.16 17.62
N TYR A 249 7.31 21.05 17.35
CA TYR A 249 7.62 19.75 17.98
C TYR A 249 9.06 19.31 17.77
N HIS A 250 9.55 19.31 16.52
CA HIS A 250 10.92 18.88 16.22
C HIS A 250 11.97 19.89 16.71
N LEU A 251 11.65 21.21 16.74
CA LEU A 251 12.51 22.24 17.32
C LEU A 251 12.71 22.03 18.82
N LEU A 252 11.62 21.84 19.57
CA LEU A 252 11.70 21.60 21.02
C LEU A 252 12.51 20.35 21.37
N ARG A 253 12.41 19.31 20.54
CA ARG A 253 13.14 18.05 20.73
C ARG A 253 14.55 18.06 20.16
N ARG A 254 14.95 19.16 19.51
CA ARG A 254 16.25 19.29 18.81
C ARG A 254 16.50 18.20 17.75
N GLU A 255 15.44 17.71 17.11
CA GLU A 255 15.49 16.66 16.10
C GLU A 255 15.73 17.26 14.72
N TRP A 256 16.92 17.86 14.50
CA TRP A 256 17.23 18.67 13.31
C TRP A 256 17.09 17.90 11.98
N VAL A 257 17.45 16.63 11.95
CA VAL A 257 17.35 15.80 10.74
C VAL A 257 15.88 15.54 10.40
N SER A 258 15.05 15.22 11.39
CA SER A 258 13.59 15.05 11.23
C SER A 258 12.92 16.35 10.82
N LEU A 259 13.33 17.47 11.43
CA LEU A 259 12.83 18.80 11.04
C LEU A 259 13.11 19.12 9.57
N SER A 260 14.36 18.91 9.14
CA SER A 260 14.75 19.11 7.73
C SER A 260 13.93 18.21 6.79
N ALA A 261 13.77 16.93 7.13
CA ALA A 261 12.98 15.99 6.36
C ALA A 261 11.50 16.40 6.27
N PHE A 262 10.93 16.86 7.39
CA PHE A 262 9.55 17.33 7.45
C PHE A 262 9.33 18.59 6.59
N ILE A 263 10.22 19.59 6.69
CA ILE A 263 10.16 20.83 5.90
C ILE A 263 10.29 20.52 4.40
N LYS A 264 11.29 19.69 4.02
CA LYS A 264 11.46 19.26 2.62
C LYS A 264 10.24 18.50 2.09
N GLY A 265 9.69 17.57 2.90
CA GLY A 265 8.49 16.83 2.54
C GLY A 265 7.27 17.74 2.36
N SER A 266 7.10 18.74 3.23
CA SER A 266 6.04 19.75 3.11
C SER A 266 6.20 20.58 1.85
N PHE A 267 7.40 21.08 1.57
CA PHE A 267 7.69 21.87 0.39
C PHE A 267 7.44 21.10 -0.90
N HIS A 268 8.03 19.90 -1.04
CA HIS A 268 7.84 19.06 -2.23
C HIS A 268 6.37 18.63 -2.38
N GLY A 269 5.69 18.31 -1.28
CA GLY A 269 4.25 18.01 -1.34
C GLY A 269 3.40 19.15 -1.90
N LEU A 270 3.80 20.41 -1.65
CA LEU A 270 3.12 21.59 -2.16
C LEU A 270 3.51 21.96 -3.60
N THR A 271 4.73 21.67 -4.01
CA THR A 271 5.31 22.20 -5.27
C THR A 271 5.51 21.17 -6.36
N ASP A 272 5.68 19.90 -6.04
CA ASP A 272 5.89 18.84 -7.03
C ASP A 272 4.75 18.80 -8.06
N ASN A 273 5.10 18.57 -9.31
CA ASN A 273 4.12 18.40 -10.37
C ASN A 273 3.23 17.17 -10.10
N ILE A 274 1.94 17.39 -10.21
CA ILE A 274 0.94 16.30 -10.11
C ILE A 274 0.87 15.65 -11.50
N GLN A 275 1.43 14.46 -11.62
CA GLN A 275 1.14 13.62 -12.79
C GLN A 275 -0.25 12.99 -12.56
N TYR A 276 -1.18 13.29 -13.47
CA TYR A 276 -2.54 12.73 -13.49
C TYR A 276 -2.58 11.44 -14.26
#